data_8dfb97dde3faec086f610cd66958899b
#
_entry.id   8dfb97dde3faec086f610cd66958899b
#
_cell.length_a   1.000
_cell.length_b   1.000
_cell.length_c   1.000
_cell.angle_alpha   90.00
_cell.angle_beta   90.00
_cell.angle_gamma   90.00
#
_symmetry.space_group_name_H-M   'P 1'
#
loop_
_entity.id
_entity.type
_entity.pdbx_description
1 polymer ?
#
loop_
_entity_poly.entity_id
_entity_poly.type
_entity_poly.pdbx_seq_one_letter_code
_entity_poly.pdbx_strand_id
1 'polypeptide(L)'
;LQRAISTALRDASLDYWTGTVYTTNRRVWEHDEDFKAYLSKTRAMAVDMETATLFSCGFYNHIPTGALLLVSDNPMTPEGVKTEQSDNHVTTNFAATHVHIGIESLRLLQGDRKTVRHLKFDW
;
A
#
# COMPACT_ATOMS: atom_id res chain seq x y z
N LEU A 1 0.89 -12.06 -6.37
CA LEU A 1 1.73 -11.16 -5.56
C LEU A 1 1.11 -10.90 -4.18
N GLN A 2 -0.17 -10.53 -4.07
CA GLN A 2 -0.85 -10.31 -2.78
C GLN A 2 -0.67 -11.47 -1.78
N ARG A 3 -0.80 -12.70 -2.26
CA ARG A 3 -0.60 -13.89 -1.44
C ARG A 3 0.84 -14.00 -0.90
N ALA A 4 1.83 -13.66 -1.72
CA ALA A 4 3.23 -13.65 -1.29
C ALA A 4 3.49 -12.59 -0.22
N ILE A 5 2.91 -11.38 -0.37
CA ILE A 5 2.98 -10.32 0.62
C ILE A 5 2.37 -10.77 1.96
N SER A 6 1.16 -11.34 1.92
CA SER A 6 0.49 -11.82 3.13
C SER A 6 1.26 -12.96 3.81
N THR A 7 1.93 -13.82 3.04
CA THR A 7 2.77 -14.88 3.60
C THR A 7 4.00 -14.30 4.28
N ALA A 8 4.73 -13.39 3.61
CA ALA A 8 5.91 -12.75 4.19
C ALA A 8 5.60 -12.00 5.49
N LEU A 9 4.46 -11.31 5.56
CA LEU A 9 4.02 -10.61 6.77
C LEU A 9 3.73 -11.59 7.92
N ARG A 10 3.02 -12.68 7.64
CA ARG A 10 2.71 -13.71 8.66
C ARG A 10 3.97 -14.42 9.16
N ASP A 11 4.88 -14.76 8.26
CA ASP A 11 6.14 -15.42 8.62
C ASP A 11 7.01 -14.51 9.50
N ALA A 12 6.90 -13.20 9.31
CA ALA A 12 7.54 -12.20 10.16
C ALA A 12 6.73 -11.88 11.45
N SER A 13 5.59 -12.53 11.69
CA SER A 13 4.69 -12.28 12.82
C SER A 13 4.24 -10.82 12.93
N LEU A 14 4.00 -10.19 11.78
CA LEU A 14 3.54 -8.81 11.70
C LEU A 14 2.03 -8.74 11.43
N ASP A 15 1.36 -7.86 12.16
CA ASP A 15 -0.03 -7.51 11.88
C ASP A 15 -0.13 -6.63 10.64
N TYR A 16 -1.17 -6.86 9.84
CA TYR A 16 -1.43 -6.09 8.63
C TYR A 16 -2.92 -6.00 8.31
N TRP A 17 -3.26 -5.00 7.54
CA TRP A 17 -4.60 -4.79 7.02
C TRP A 17 -4.63 -4.98 5.51
N THR A 18 -5.72 -5.50 5.01
CA THR A 18 -5.98 -5.60 3.57
C THR A 18 -7.25 -4.84 3.24
N GLY A 19 -7.18 -3.94 2.29
CA GLY A 19 -8.35 -3.14 1.93
C GLY A 19 -8.10 -2.20 0.77
N THR A 20 -9.03 -1.28 0.60
CA THR A 20 -9.00 -0.29 -0.47
C THR A 20 -8.03 0.84 -0.13
N VAL A 21 -7.15 1.16 -1.07
CA VAL A 21 -6.30 2.35 -1.03
C VAL A 21 -6.87 3.37 -2.01
N TYR A 22 -7.01 4.60 -1.56
CA TYR A 22 -7.42 5.72 -2.38
C TYR A 22 -6.20 6.52 -2.82
N THR A 23 -5.94 6.58 -4.11
CA THR A 23 -4.85 7.40 -4.65
C THR A 23 -5.37 8.79 -5.00
N THR A 24 -4.77 9.82 -4.42
CA THR A 24 -5.15 11.22 -4.65
C THR A 24 -4.02 12.00 -5.33
N ASN A 25 -4.38 13.04 -6.05
CA ASN A 25 -3.44 14.05 -6.55
C ASN A 25 -3.46 15.35 -5.73
N ARG A 26 -4.21 15.39 -4.63
CA ARG A 26 -4.30 16.53 -3.72
C ARG A 26 -3.22 16.43 -2.66
N ARG A 27 -2.37 17.44 -2.52
CA ARG A 27 -1.24 17.41 -1.56
C ARG A 27 -1.61 17.85 -0.14
N VAL A 28 -2.65 18.64 0.05
CA VAL A 28 -3.03 19.26 1.33
C VAL A 28 -4.47 18.90 1.67
N TRP A 29 -4.88 17.66 1.38
CA TRP A 29 -6.24 17.20 1.54
C TRP A 29 -6.65 17.02 3.01
N GLU A 30 -5.70 16.92 3.91
CA GLU A 30 -5.92 16.79 5.36
C GLU A 30 -6.70 17.96 5.96
N HIS A 31 -6.74 19.10 5.28
CA HIS A 31 -7.50 20.28 5.67
C HIS A 31 -8.82 20.47 4.90
N ASP A 32 -9.17 19.52 4.03
CA ASP A 32 -10.39 19.51 3.22
C ASP A 32 -11.42 18.58 3.87
N GLU A 33 -12.33 19.15 4.68
CA GLU A 33 -13.35 18.37 5.40
C GLU A 33 -14.33 17.65 4.47
N ASP A 34 -14.68 18.24 3.32
CA ASP A 34 -15.55 17.61 2.34
C ASP A 34 -14.87 16.39 1.72
N PHE A 35 -13.57 16.49 1.44
CA PHE A 35 -12.81 15.37 0.94
C PHE A 35 -12.65 14.28 2.01
N LYS A 36 -12.40 14.61 3.26
CA LYS A 36 -12.36 13.63 4.36
C LYS A 36 -13.70 12.91 4.53
N ALA A 37 -14.81 13.65 4.45
CA ALA A 37 -16.14 13.06 4.48
C ALA A 37 -16.40 12.12 3.30
N TYR A 38 -15.90 12.47 2.11
CA TYR A 38 -15.94 11.61 0.94
C TYR A 38 -15.12 10.33 1.15
N LEU A 39 -13.87 10.42 1.63
CA LEU A 39 -13.03 9.27 1.92
C LEU A 39 -13.70 8.31 2.91
N SER A 40 -14.32 8.82 3.96
CA SER A 40 -15.06 8.01 4.93
C SER A 40 -16.20 7.22 4.28
N LYS A 41 -16.90 7.81 3.31
CA LYS A 41 -17.97 7.14 2.55
C LYS A 41 -17.43 6.05 1.62
N THR A 42 -16.24 6.23 1.06
CA THR A 42 -15.61 5.23 0.18
C THR A 42 -15.05 4.03 0.94
N ARG A 43 -14.97 4.10 2.26
CA ARG A 43 -14.35 3.09 3.12
C ARG A 43 -12.90 2.79 2.74
N ALA A 44 -12.20 3.80 2.23
CA ALA A 44 -10.76 3.69 2.01
C ALA A 44 -10.04 3.48 3.34
N MET A 45 -9.14 2.52 3.38
CA MET A 45 -8.34 2.19 4.57
C MET A 45 -7.04 2.95 4.62
N ALA A 46 -6.54 3.37 3.47
CA ALA A 46 -5.35 4.18 3.33
C ALA A 46 -5.48 5.13 2.13
N VAL A 47 -4.69 6.19 2.16
CA VAL A 47 -4.58 7.17 1.08
C VAL A 47 -3.11 7.30 0.71
N ASP A 48 -2.83 7.30 -0.58
CA ASP A 48 -1.51 7.55 -1.15
C ASP A 48 -1.58 8.46 -2.38
N MET A 49 -0.48 8.64 -3.07
CA MET A 49 -0.43 9.46 -4.29
C MET A 49 0.10 8.70 -5.52
N GLU A 50 0.50 7.43 -5.40
CA GLU A 50 1.23 6.70 -6.43
C GLU A 50 0.59 5.37 -6.83
N THR A 51 -0.11 4.69 -5.94
CA THR A 51 -0.51 3.29 -6.11
C THR A 51 -1.38 3.05 -7.34
N ALA A 52 -2.37 3.92 -7.61
CA ALA A 52 -3.22 3.77 -8.80
C ALA A 52 -2.42 3.88 -10.10
N THR A 53 -1.43 4.77 -10.17
CA THR A 53 -0.53 4.90 -11.32
C THR A 53 0.29 3.63 -11.51
N LEU A 54 0.88 3.09 -10.43
CA LEU A 54 1.65 1.86 -10.47
C LEU A 54 0.80 0.68 -10.95
N PHE A 55 -0.42 0.53 -10.44
CA PHE A 55 -1.33 -0.54 -10.87
C PHE A 55 -1.76 -0.38 -12.32
N SER A 56 -2.08 0.84 -12.78
CA SER A 56 -2.45 1.11 -14.17
C SER A 56 -1.31 0.82 -15.13
N CYS A 57 -0.10 1.25 -14.82
CA CYS A 57 1.10 0.97 -15.61
C CYS A 57 1.43 -0.53 -15.62
N GLY A 58 1.32 -1.20 -14.46
CA GLY A 58 1.54 -2.62 -14.37
C GLY A 58 0.54 -3.41 -15.22
N PHE A 59 -0.74 -3.06 -15.15
CA PHE A 59 -1.79 -3.66 -15.97
C PHE A 59 -1.51 -3.50 -17.46
N TYR A 60 -1.24 -2.26 -17.91
CA TYR A 60 -0.95 -1.96 -19.31
C TYR A 60 0.26 -2.75 -19.85
N ASN A 61 1.30 -2.90 -19.05
CA ASN A 61 2.53 -3.61 -19.42
C ASN A 61 2.51 -5.11 -19.10
N HIS A 62 1.37 -5.68 -18.67
CA HIS A 62 1.24 -7.08 -18.26
C HIS A 62 2.20 -7.50 -17.13
N ILE A 63 2.54 -6.55 -16.24
CA ILE A 63 3.42 -6.79 -15.09
C ILE A 63 2.54 -7.00 -13.85
N PRO A 64 2.64 -8.15 -13.16
CA PRO A 64 1.94 -8.35 -11.90
C PRO A 64 2.35 -7.30 -10.87
N THR A 65 1.40 -6.52 -10.38
CA THR A 65 1.62 -5.43 -9.45
C THR A 65 0.94 -5.71 -8.11
N GLY A 66 1.57 -5.32 -7.04
CA GLY A 66 1.03 -5.36 -5.69
C GLY A 66 1.54 -4.17 -4.90
N ALA A 67 0.89 -3.85 -3.80
CA ALA A 67 1.30 -2.78 -2.92
C ALA A 67 1.40 -3.28 -1.47
N LEU A 68 2.45 -2.87 -0.81
CA LEU A 68 2.66 -2.95 0.62
C LEU A 68 2.91 -1.52 1.11
N LEU A 69 2.03 -0.99 1.93
CA LEU A 69 2.10 0.39 2.38
C LEU A 69 2.46 0.44 3.86
N LEU A 70 3.34 1.36 4.21
CA LEU A 70 3.67 1.71 5.58
C LEU A 70 2.93 3.00 5.93
N VAL A 71 2.01 2.93 6.88
CA VAL A 71 1.22 4.08 7.30
C VAL A 71 2.06 4.97 8.21
N SER A 72 2.22 6.24 7.86
CA SER A 72 3.02 7.22 8.62
C SER A 72 2.18 8.11 9.52
N ASP A 73 0.92 8.33 9.19
CA ASP A 73 0.04 9.30 9.81
C ASP A 73 -1.44 8.95 9.61
N ASN A 74 -2.31 9.61 10.36
CA ASN A 74 -3.76 9.46 10.24
C ASN A 74 -4.45 10.84 10.20
N PRO A 75 -4.48 11.50 9.05
CA PRO A 75 -5.07 12.85 8.92
C PRO A 75 -6.57 12.93 9.16
N MET A 76 -7.24 11.79 9.39
CA MET A 76 -8.66 11.78 9.74
C MET A 76 -8.91 12.24 11.18
N THR A 77 -7.87 12.33 11.99
CA THR A 77 -7.92 12.90 13.35
C THR A 77 -7.07 14.16 13.44
N PRO A 78 -7.45 15.16 14.25
CA PRO A 78 -6.70 16.42 14.36
C PRO A 78 -5.23 16.22 14.80
N GLU A 79 -4.99 15.24 15.68
CA GLU A 79 -3.67 14.93 16.23
C GLU A 79 -2.84 14.04 15.30
N GLY A 80 -3.47 13.48 14.28
CA GLY A 80 -2.86 12.49 13.38
C GLY A 80 -2.26 13.07 12.11
N VAL A 81 -2.30 14.40 11.92
CA VAL A 81 -1.69 15.07 10.76
C VAL A 81 -0.17 14.89 10.81
N LYS A 82 0.40 14.58 9.65
CA LYS A 82 1.83 14.30 9.50
C LYS A 82 2.69 15.46 10.00
N THR A 83 3.66 15.14 10.84
CA THR A 83 4.69 16.05 11.30
C THR A 83 6.06 15.50 10.92
N GLU A 84 7.09 16.34 10.90
CA GLU A 84 8.47 15.90 10.68
C GLU A 84 8.90 14.86 11.75
N GLN A 85 8.45 15.02 12.98
CA GLN A 85 8.76 14.09 14.06
C GLN A 85 8.09 12.72 13.83
N SER A 86 6.83 12.67 13.41
CA SER A 86 6.14 11.40 13.12
C SER A 86 6.76 10.68 11.93
N ASP A 87 7.13 11.42 10.87
CA ASP A 87 7.77 10.87 9.69
C ASP A 87 9.14 10.26 10.02
N ASN A 88 9.97 10.98 10.77
CA ASN A 88 11.26 10.50 11.24
C ASN A 88 11.12 9.26 12.13
N HIS A 89 10.12 9.23 13.02
CA HIS A 89 9.85 8.07 13.87
C HIS A 89 9.53 6.82 13.05
N VAL A 90 8.62 6.94 12.09
CA VAL A 90 8.20 5.82 11.24
C VAL A 90 9.37 5.35 10.36
N THR A 91 10.08 6.26 9.73
CA THR A 91 11.21 5.93 8.87
C THR A 91 12.31 5.22 9.63
N THR A 92 12.69 5.72 10.81
CA THR A 92 13.77 5.15 11.61
C THR A 92 13.43 3.75 12.14
N ASN A 93 12.18 3.54 12.57
CA ASN A 93 11.82 2.30 13.27
C ASN A 93 11.26 1.20 12.36
N PHE A 94 10.65 1.55 11.23
CA PHE A 94 9.87 0.60 10.44
C PHE A 94 10.29 0.45 8.98
N ALA A 95 10.98 1.44 8.38
CA ALA A 95 11.28 1.40 6.95
C ALA A 95 12.15 0.20 6.55
N ALA A 96 13.14 -0.15 7.36
CA ALA A 96 14.01 -1.30 7.08
C ALA A 96 13.22 -2.62 7.06
N THR A 97 12.33 -2.82 8.04
CA THR A 97 11.45 -3.99 8.10
C THR A 97 10.48 -4.01 6.91
N HIS A 98 9.91 -2.86 6.57
CA HIS A 98 9.01 -2.73 5.42
C HIS A 98 9.67 -3.14 4.11
N VAL A 99 10.88 -2.64 3.83
CA VAL A 99 11.67 -3.01 2.66
C VAL A 99 12.01 -4.52 2.67
N HIS A 100 12.40 -5.05 3.83
CA HIS A 100 12.69 -6.48 3.97
C HIS A 100 11.47 -7.35 3.61
N ILE A 101 10.28 -7.03 4.10
CA ILE A 101 9.05 -7.76 3.75
C ILE A 101 8.76 -7.68 2.26
N GLY A 102 8.97 -6.52 1.62
CA GLY A 102 8.86 -6.38 0.18
C GLY A 102 9.78 -7.33 -0.59
N ILE A 103 11.04 -7.42 -0.19
CA ILE A 103 12.05 -8.33 -0.78
C ILE A 103 11.64 -9.79 -0.58
N GLU A 104 11.25 -10.19 0.62
CA GLU A 104 10.82 -11.57 0.89
C GLU A 104 9.56 -11.94 0.10
N SER A 105 8.64 -11.01 -0.10
CA SER A 105 7.46 -11.21 -0.95
C SER A 105 7.84 -11.54 -2.39
N LEU A 106 8.85 -10.88 -2.93
CA LEU A 106 9.37 -11.17 -4.28
C LEU A 106 10.10 -12.51 -4.34
N ARG A 107 10.87 -12.88 -3.31
CA ARG A 107 11.54 -14.19 -3.21
C ARG A 107 10.52 -15.33 -3.19
N LEU A 108 9.46 -15.20 -2.38
CA LEU A 108 8.38 -16.18 -2.34
C LEU A 108 7.68 -16.31 -3.69
N LEU A 109 7.47 -15.20 -4.40
CA LEU A 109 6.87 -15.22 -5.73
C LEU A 109 7.74 -15.94 -6.75
N GLN A 110 9.08 -15.79 -6.71
CA GLN A 110 10.00 -16.49 -7.59
C GLN A 110 10.02 -18.01 -7.34
N GLY A 111 9.86 -18.44 -6.09
CA GLY A 111 9.79 -19.85 -5.71
C GLY A 111 8.52 -20.56 -6.19
N ASP A 112 7.41 -19.85 -6.27
CA ASP A 112 6.08 -20.42 -6.56
C ASP A 112 5.59 -20.08 -7.98
N ARG A 113 6.38 -20.46 -8.99
CA ARG A 113 6.05 -20.19 -10.41
C ARG A 113 4.75 -20.85 -10.91
N LYS A 114 4.15 -21.77 -10.13
CA LYS A 114 2.98 -22.55 -10.56
C LYS A 114 1.64 -21.88 -10.28
N THR A 115 1.59 -20.83 -9.48
CA THR A 115 0.34 -20.25 -8.99
C THR A 115 -0.08 -18.96 -9.68
N VAL A 116 0.77 -18.35 -10.51
CA VAL A 116 0.41 -17.13 -11.24
C VAL A 116 -0.27 -17.51 -12.55
N ARG A 117 -1.59 -17.55 -12.53
CA ARG A 117 -2.38 -17.64 -13.77
C ARG A 117 -2.76 -16.24 -14.22
N HIS A 118 -2.31 -15.86 -15.40
CA HIS A 118 -2.77 -14.63 -16.04
C HIS A 118 -4.06 -14.91 -16.82
N LEU A 119 -5.07 -14.08 -16.61
CA LEU A 119 -6.19 -14.01 -17.55
C LEU A 119 -5.60 -13.43 -18.85
N LYS A 120 -5.65 -14.21 -19.91
CA LYS A 120 -5.34 -13.71 -21.23
C LYS A 120 -6.64 -13.13 -21.79
N PHE A 121 -6.63 -11.83 -22.02
CA PHE A 121 -7.66 -11.18 -22.83
C PHE A 121 -7.08 -11.10 -24.24
N ASP A 122 -7.64 -11.88 -25.15
CA ASP A 122 -7.36 -11.75 -26.57
C ASP A 122 -8.24 -10.60 -27.08
N TRP A 123 -7.64 -9.40 -27.22
CA TRP A 123 -8.28 -8.23 -27.80
C TRP A 123 -8.02 -8.20 -29.30
#